data_7ecb8a927a0df73959af7b6ca2ff9b08
#
_entry.id   7ecb8a927a0df73959af7b6ca2ff9b08
#
_cell.length_a   1.000
_cell.length_b   1.000
_cell.length_c   1.000
_cell.angle_alpha   90.00
_cell.angle_beta   90.00
_cell.angle_gamma   90.00
#
_symmetry.space_group_name_H-M   'P 1'
#
loop_
_entity.id
_entity.type
_entity.pdbx_description
1 polymer ?
#
loop_
_entity_poly.entity_id
_entity_poly.type
_entity_poly.pdbx_seq_one_letter_code
_entity_poly.pdbx_strand_id
1 'polypeptide(L)'
;MVRKVWFNLDKCMESDVSIEKVYDVVERCGCLDRVQFYISDDTDRADWLSRQKPQGIIAPHANKEEGLTRMAAYSPVYMIQTSTQYAGASWISSINARALSVTNLLDDEGQAFYNGNTTVMDGFVSAGVRMIQCDYPAEMDEYLRGRGKR
;
A
#
# COMPACT_ATOMS: atom_id res chain seq x y z
N MET A 1 -16.85 -4.26 20.04
CA MET A 1 -15.43 -4.10 19.64
C MET A 1 -15.41 -3.19 18.42
N VAL A 2 -14.99 -1.95 18.57
CA VAL A 2 -14.89 -1.00 17.43
C VAL A 2 -13.72 -1.46 16.56
N ARG A 3 -13.98 -1.91 15.33
CA ARG A 3 -12.93 -2.24 14.39
C ARG A 3 -12.20 -0.94 14.03
N LYS A 4 -10.90 -0.88 14.26
CA LYS A 4 -10.09 0.25 13.81
C LYS A 4 -10.06 0.20 12.28
N VAL A 5 -10.55 1.25 11.65
CA VAL A 5 -10.46 1.46 10.20
C VAL A 5 -9.16 2.23 9.94
N TRP A 6 -8.39 1.76 8.98
CA TRP A 6 -7.23 2.44 8.44
C TRP A 6 -7.59 3.16 7.14
N PHE A 7 -7.05 4.33 6.95
CA PHE A 7 -7.24 5.13 5.75
C PHE A 7 -5.92 5.25 4.99
N ASN A 8 -5.95 4.95 3.71
CA ASN A 8 -4.86 5.27 2.79
C ASN A 8 -5.21 6.55 2.02
N LEU A 9 -4.40 7.59 2.16
CA LEU A 9 -4.60 8.85 1.46
C LEU A 9 -3.83 8.78 0.12
N ASP A 10 -4.49 8.23 -0.88
CA ASP A 10 -3.93 7.90 -2.17
C ASP A 10 -3.41 9.11 -2.97
N LYS A 11 -4.08 10.26 -2.88
CA LYS A 11 -3.77 11.45 -3.67
C LYS A 11 -2.77 12.42 -3.03
N CYS A 12 -2.08 12.01 -1.99
CA CYS A 12 -1.07 12.85 -1.32
C CYS A 12 0.15 13.19 -2.21
N MET A 13 0.34 12.46 -3.31
CA MET A 13 1.44 12.66 -4.25
C MET A 13 1.12 13.56 -5.44
N GLU A 14 -0.14 13.93 -5.66
CA GLU A 14 -0.52 14.80 -6.77
C GLU A 14 0.17 16.17 -6.64
N SER A 15 0.54 16.77 -7.77
CA SER A 15 1.35 17.99 -7.81
C SER A 15 0.69 19.22 -7.22
N ASP A 16 -0.65 19.25 -7.22
CA ASP A 16 -1.46 20.34 -6.67
C ASP A 16 -1.86 20.10 -5.21
N VAL A 17 -1.46 18.96 -4.61
CA VAL A 17 -1.74 18.61 -3.23
C VAL A 17 -0.57 19.00 -2.33
N SER A 18 -0.83 19.89 -1.37
CA SER A 18 0.14 20.20 -0.30
C SER A 18 0.05 19.14 0.78
N ILE A 19 1.15 18.39 0.98
CA ILE A 19 1.24 17.37 2.03
C ILE A 19 1.09 18.00 3.42
N GLU A 20 1.56 19.23 3.62
CA GLU A 20 1.43 19.98 4.87
C GLU A 20 -0.03 20.21 5.23
N LYS A 21 -0.84 20.67 4.25
CA LYS A 21 -2.28 20.92 4.47
C LYS A 21 -3.04 19.63 4.77
N VAL A 22 -2.69 18.54 4.08
CA VAL A 22 -3.30 17.22 4.33
C VAL A 22 -2.95 16.75 5.73
N TYR A 23 -1.67 16.85 6.12
CA TYR A 23 -1.20 16.51 7.46
C TYR A 23 -1.94 17.28 8.55
N ASP A 24 -2.06 18.61 8.41
CA ASP A 24 -2.76 19.48 9.38
C ASP A 24 -4.23 19.04 9.57
N VAL A 25 -4.90 18.62 8.50
CA VAL A 25 -6.28 18.13 8.60
C VAL A 25 -6.32 16.82 9.39
N VAL A 26 -5.44 15.86 9.07
CA VAL A 26 -5.38 14.55 9.74
C VAL A 26 -5.04 14.70 11.22
N GLU A 27 -4.08 15.59 11.54
CA GLU A 27 -3.67 15.88 12.92
C GLU A 27 -4.83 16.48 13.72
N ARG A 28 -5.52 17.49 13.18
CA ARG A 28 -6.70 18.11 13.83
C ARG A 28 -7.84 17.12 14.05
N CYS A 29 -7.96 16.12 13.20
CA CYS A 29 -8.93 15.04 13.38
C CYS A 29 -8.50 13.97 14.40
N GLY A 30 -7.28 14.04 14.91
CA GLY A 30 -6.73 13.05 15.85
C GLY A 30 -6.58 11.66 15.24
N CYS A 31 -6.27 11.57 13.94
CA CYS A 31 -6.28 10.32 13.18
C CYS A 31 -4.90 9.87 12.69
N LEU A 32 -3.81 10.54 13.06
CA LEU A 32 -2.45 10.21 12.58
C LEU A 32 -2.04 8.75 12.83
N ASP A 33 -2.58 8.12 13.88
CA ASP A 33 -2.33 6.71 14.22
C ASP A 33 -3.07 5.70 13.31
N ARG A 34 -3.94 6.18 12.42
CA ARG A 34 -4.81 5.37 11.56
C ARG A 34 -4.82 5.79 10.11
N VAL A 35 -4.06 6.80 9.77
CA VAL A 35 -3.96 7.35 8.41
C VAL A 35 -2.55 7.15 7.92
N GLN A 36 -2.41 6.66 6.72
CA GLN A 36 -1.14 6.58 6.01
C GLN A 36 -1.16 7.48 4.78
N PHE A 37 -0.05 8.17 4.57
CA PHE A 37 0.13 9.10 3.48
C PHE A 37 0.84 8.37 2.33
N TYR A 38 0.12 8.09 1.26
CA TYR A 38 0.72 7.50 0.07
C TYR A 38 1.54 8.56 -0.67
N ILE A 39 2.82 8.33 -0.81
CA ILE A 39 3.77 9.30 -1.36
C ILE A 39 4.51 8.78 -2.61
N SER A 40 4.14 7.60 -3.12
CA SER A 40 4.90 6.94 -4.20
C SER A 40 6.39 6.79 -3.81
N ASP A 41 7.33 7.21 -4.64
CA ASP A 41 8.77 7.23 -4.39
C ASP A 41 9.31 8.65 -4.09
N ASP A 42 8.43 9.58 -3.73
CA ASP A 42 8.77 10.97 -3.41
C ASP A 42 9.49 11.08 -2.06
N THR A 43 10.81 11.26 -2.13
CA THR A 43 11.65 11.36 -0.94
C THR A 43 11.51 12.69 -0.20
N ASP A 44 11.15 13.78 -0.87
CA ASP A 44 11.00 15.10 -0.23
C ASP A 44 9.80 15.09 0.69
N ARG A 45 8.67 14.48 0.24
CA ARG A 45 7.49 14.27 1.08
C ARG A 45 7.76 13.30 2.22
N ALA A 46 8.50 12.21 1.96
CA ALA A 46 8.89 11.28 3.02
C ALA A 46 9.75 11.96 4.08
N ASP A 47 10.74 12.76 3.65
CA ASP A 47 11.62 13.53 4.53
C ASP A 47 10.82 14.56 5.35
N TRP A 48 9.86 15.23 4.74
CA TRP A 48 9.01 16.19 5.44
C TRP A 48 8.16 15.47 6.51
N LEU A 49 7.43 14.41 6.13
CA LEU A 49 6.59 13.62 7.05
C LEU A 49 7.40 13.05 8.21
N SER A 50 8.62 12.57 7.96
CA SER A 50 9.47 11.97 8.98
C SER A 50 9.93 12.95 10.06
N ARG A 51 9.91 14.26 9.78
CA ARG A 51 10.27 15.32 10.72
C ARG A 51 9.10 15.83 11.56
N GLN A 52 7.85 15.45 11.24
CA GLN A 52 6.69 15.92 11.99
C GLN A 52 6.59 15.28 13.38
N LYS A 53 5.87 15.96 14.30
CA LYS A 53 5.63 15.49 15.66
C LYS A 53 4.17 15.78 16.05
N PRO A 54 3.32 14.76 16.22
CA PRO A 54 3.59 13.34 16.05
C PRO A 54 3.82 12.99 14.57
N GLN A 55 4.60 11.94 14.33
CA GLN A 55 4.98 11.55 12.98
C GLN A 55 3.84 10.86 12.24
N GLY A 56 3.60 11.27 10.99
CA GLY A 56 2.63 10.60 10.10
C GLY A 56 3.17 9.25 9.58
N ILE A 57 2.25 8.34 9.31
CA ILE A 57 2.58 7.02 8.74
C ILE A 57 2.82 7.17 7.24
N ILE A 58 3.99 6.75 6.79
CA ILE A 58 4.40 6.84 5.38
C ILE A 58 4.03 5.55 4.65
N ALA A 59 3.36 5.67 3.49
CA ALA A 59 3.05 4.58 2.59
C ALA A 59 3.78 4.78 1.25
N PRO A 60 5.00 4.25 1.10
CA PRO A 60 5.81 4.44 -0.09
C PRO A 60 5.55 3.38 -1.15
N HIS A 61 6.12 3.63 -2.35
CA HIS A 61 6.14 2.70 -3.47
C HIS A 61 7.59 2.36 -3.85
N ALA A 62 7.86 1.10 -4.18
CA ALA A 62 9.17 0.66 -4.65
C ALA A 62 9.06 -0.49 -5.66
N ASN A 63 9.74 -0.37 -6.78
CA ASN A 63 9.84 -1.39 -7.83
C ASN A 63 11.26 -1.93 -8.03
N LYS A 64 12.23 -1.42 -7.26
CA LYS A 64 13.65 -1.77 -7.35
C LYS A 64 14.27 -1.80 -5.96
N GLU A 65 15.33 -2.59 -5.78
CA GLU A 65 16.00 -2.78 -4.48
C GLU A 65 16.54 -1.47 -3.89
N GLU A 66 17.06 -0.55 -4.71
CA GLU A 66 17.52 0.76 -4.26
C GLU A 66 16.37 1.58 -3.65
N GLY A 67 15.23 1.65 -4.35
CA GLY A 67 14.02 2.31 -3.84
C GLY A 67 13.49 1.64 -2.59
N LEU A 68 13.47 0.31 -2.54
CA LEU A 68 13.04 -0.45 -1.37
C LEU A 68 13.92 -0.15 -0.15
N THR A 69 15.24 -0.17 -0.32
CA THR A 69 16.17 0.11 0.78
C THR A 69 16.00 1.54 1.30
N ARG A 70 15.86 2.52 0.40
CA ARG A 70 15.64 3.91 0.75
C ARG A 70 14.31 4.11 1.49
N MET A 71 13.22 3.59 0.96
CA MET A 71 11.88 3.78 1.53
C MET A 71 11.68 3.02 2.84
N ALA A 72 12.26 1.83 2.98
CA ALA A 72 12.20 1.07 4.22
C ALA A 72 13.02 1.67 5.38
N ALA A 73 13.88 2.64 5.09
CA ALA A 73 14.62 3.38 6.12
C ALA A 73 13.75 4.42 6.86
N TYR A 74 12.64 4.85 6.26
CA TYR A 74 11.69 5.73 6.93
C TYR A 74 10.88 4.99 8.02
N SER A 75 10.41 5.74 8.99
CA SER A 75 9.59 5.19 10.10
C SER A 75 8.55 6.25 10.52
N PRO A 76 7.30 5.85 10.73
CA PRO A 76 6.75 4.52 10.57
C PRO A 76 6.33 4.19 9.13
N VAL A 77 6.81 3.08 8.61
CA VAL A 77 6.39 2.48 7.34
C VAL A 77 5.84 1.09 7.64
N TYR A 78 4.54 0.87 7.41
CA TYR A 78 3.91 -0.42 7.68
C TYR A 78 3.67 -1.24 6.42
N MET A 79 3.55 -0.58 5.28
CA MET A 79 3.39 -1.23 3.99
C MET A 79 4.22 -0.53 2.91
N ILE A 80 4.62 -1.29 1.90
CA ILE A 80 5.30 -0.79 0.71
C ILE A 80 4.55 -1.32 -0.50
N GLN A 81 4.08 -0.40 -1.34
CA GLN A 81 3.41 -0.75 -2.58
C GLN A 81 4.43 -1.06 -3.68
N THR A 82 4.08 -1.99 -4.55
CA THR A 82 4.81 -2.29 -5.78
C THR A 82 3.82 -2.45 -6.94
N SER A 83 4.25 -2.11 -8.15
CA SER A 83 3.42 -2.29 -9.34
C SER A 83 3.21 -3.79 -9.64
N THR A 84 2.05 -4.13 -10.18
CA THR A 84 1.61 -5.49 -10.53
C THR A 84 2.67 -6.28 -11.28
N GLN A 85 3.29 -5.69 -12.29
CA GLN A 85 4.31 -6.31 -13.14
C GLN A 85 5.60 -6.72 -12.38
N TYR A 86 5.86 -6.16 -11.20
CA TYR A 86 7.02 -6.47 -10.36
C TYR A 86 6.67 -7.41 -9.20
N ALA A 87 5.40 -7.77 -9.01
CA ALA A 87 4.93 -8.55 -7.86
C ALA A 87 5.31 -10.05 -7.94
N GLY A 88 6.53 -10.37 -8.40
CA GLY A 88 7.07 -11.73 -8.39
C GLY A 88 7.57 -12.18 -7.01
N ALA A 89 7.67 -13.49 -6.79
CA ALA A 89 7.92 -14.09 -5.47
C ALA A 89 9.19 -13.58 -4.76
N SER A 90 10.31 -13.43 -5.47
CA SER A 90 11.56 -12.92 -4.87
C SER A 90 11.44 -11.46 -4.45
N TRP A 91 10.80 -10.63 -5.26
CA TRP A 91 10.59 -9.22 -4.97
C TRP A 91 9.62 -9.02 -3.78
N ILE A 92 8.50 -9.73 -3.80
CA ILE A 92 7.54 -9.72 -2.68
C ILE A 92 8.20 -10.20 -1.38
N SER A 93 9.06 -11.22 -1.44
CA SER A 93 9.83 -11.66 -0.28
C SER A 93 10.75 -10.57 0.26
N SER A 94 11.43 -9.81 -0.62
CA SER A 94 12.28 -8.67 -0.23
C SER A 94 11.48 -7.57 0.48
N ILE A 95 10.28 -7.24 -0.04
CA ILE A 95 9.38 -6.28 0.63
C ILE A 95 8.92 -6.82 1.98
N ASN A 96 8.44 -8.07 2.03
CA ASN A 96 7.89 -8.68 3.23
C ASN A 96 8.91 -8.85 4.37
N ALA A 97 10.21 -8.82 4.05
CA ALA A 97 11.26 -8.78 5.06
C ALA A 97 11.36 -7.44 5.80
N ARG A 98 10.72 -6.38 5.29
CA ARG A 98 10.80 -4.99 5.81
C ARG A 98 9.45 -4.42 6.20
N ALA A 99 8.39 -4.69 5.42
CA ALA A 99 7.04 -4.16 5.58
C ALA A 99 6.02 -5.11 4.93
N LEU A 100 4.72 -4.81 5.04
CA LEU A 100 3.69 -5.54 4.30
C LEU A 100 3.76 -5.18 2.80
N SER A 101 3.82 -6.17 1.93
CA SER A 101 3.73 -5.94 0.49
C SER A 101 2.30 -5.59 0.07
N VAL A 102 2.16 -4.56 -0.75
CA VAL A 102 0.88 -4.15 -1.35
C VAL A 102 1.01 -4.10 -2.85
N THR A 103 -0.02 -4.53 -3.57
CA THR A 103 -0.13 -4.37 -5.02
C THR A 103 -1.57 -4.10 -5.42
N ASN A 104 -1.77 -3.67 -6.65
CA ASN A 104 -3.09 -3.34 -7.18
C ASN A 104 -3.61 -4.47 -8.08
N LEU A 105 -4.91 -4.70 -8.02
CA LEU A 105 -5.69 -5.48 -8.96
C LEU A 105 -6.85 -4.60 -9.43
N LEU A 106 -6.53 -3.66 -10.30
CA LEU A 106 -7.42 -2.60 -10.78
C LEU A 106 -7.54 -2.68 -12.30
N ASP A 107 -8.33 -1.80 -12.88
CA ASP A 107 -8.48 -1.63 -14.34
C ASP A 107 -8.73 -2.97 -15.06
N ASP A 108 -7.98 -3.26 -16.12
CA ASP A 108 -8.15 -4.44 -16.96
C ASP A 108 -7.91 -5.76 -16.20
N GLU A 109 -6.90 -5.81 -15.31
CA GLU A 109 -6.64 -6.97 -14.46
C GLU A 109 -7.76 -7.21 -13.45
N GLY A 110 -8.27 -6.13 -12.84
CA GLY A 110 -9.42 -6.18 -11.93
C GLY A 110 -10.68 -6.64 -12.64
N GLN A 111 -10.96 -6.12 -13.82
CA GLN A 111 -12.10 -6.55 -14.65
C GLN A 111 -11.96 -8.00 -15.11
N ALA A 112 -10.75 -8.43 -15.48
CA ALA A 112 -10.48 -9.82 -15.85
C ALA A 112 -10.74 -10.77 -14.67
N PHE A 113 -10.31 -10.38 -13.47
CA PHE A 113 -10.59 -11.12 -12.24
C PHE A 113 -12.10 -11.22 -11.96
N TYR A 114 -12.84 -10.12 -12.05
CA TYR A 114 -14.29 -10.10 -11.90
C TYR A 114 -14.99 -11.07 -12.89
N ASN A 115 -14.48 -11.18 -14.11
CA ASN A 115 -14.98 -12.09 -15.15
C ASN A 115 -14.49 -13.54 -15.00
N GLY A 116 -13.83 -13.88 -13.88
CA GLY A 116 -13.40 -15.24 -13.53
C GLY A 116 -11.97 -15.61 -13.97
N ASN A 117 -11.21 -14.68 -14.57
CA ASN A 117 -9.79 -14.92 -14.85
C ASN A 117 -8.94 -14.64 -13.61
N THR A 118 -8.56 -15.68 -12.89
CA THR A 118 -7.81 -15.57 -11.63
C THR A 118 -6.29 -15.56 -11.80
N THR A 119 -5.76 -15.56 -13.02
CA THR A 119 -4.33 -15.77 -13.30
C THR A 119 -3.43 -14.78 -12.53
N VAL A 120 -3.72 -13.47 -12.57
CA VAL A 120 -2.95 -12.45 -11.87
C VAL A 120 -3.06 -12.65 -10.36
N MET A 121 -4.27 -12.89 -9.88
CA MET A 121 -4.53 -13.11 -8.46
C MET A 121 -3.86 -14.37 -7.93
N ASP A 122 -3.86 -15.48 -8.71
CA ASP A 122 -3.12 -16.70 -8.36
C ASP A 122 -1.60 -16.42 -8.24
N GLY A 123 -1.07 -15.55 -9.12
CA GLY A 123 0.30 -15.07 -9.07
C GLY A 123 0.59 -14.31 -7.76
N PHE A 124 -0.27 -13.38 -7.36
CA PHE A 124 -0.10 -12.62 -6.10
C PHE A 124 -0.14 -13.52 -4.87
N VAL A 125 -1.11 -14.43 -4.81
CA VAL A 125 -1.20 -15.40 -3.70
C VAL A 125 0.03 -16.29 -3.63
N SER A 126 0.51 -16.77 -4.78
CA SER A 126 1.70 -17.62 -4.86
C SER A 126 2.97 -16.87 -4.49
N ALA A 127 3.08 -15.59 -4.86
CA ALA A 127 4.19 -14.71 -4.48
C ALA A 127 4.19 -14.32 -3.00
N GLY A 128 3.06 -14.47 -2.30
CA GLY A 128 2.92 -14.13 -0.89
C GLY A 128 2.63 -12.64 -0.66
N VAL A 129 1.96 -11.97 -1.59
CA VAL A 129 1.45 -10.59 -1.40
C VAL A 129 0.55 -10.55 -0.17
N ARG A 130 0.71 -9.51 0.67
CA ARG A 130 0.01 -9.39 1.95
C ARG A 130 -1.25 -8.54 1.87
N MET A 131 -1.28 -7.55 0.99
CA MET A 131 -2.42 -6.66 0.80
C MET A 131 -2.65 -6.44 -0.69
N ILE A 132 -3.91 -6.42 -1.11
CA ILE A 132 -4.30 -6.20 -2.50
C ILE A 132 -5.39 -5.13 -2.50
N GLN A 133 -5.16 -4.06 -3.23
CA GLN A 133 -6.19 -3.07 -3.53
C GLN A 133 -6.97 -3.55 -4.75
N CYS A 134 -8.30 -3.61 -4.66
CA CYS A 134 -9.14 -4.06 -5.76
C CYS A 134 -10.50 -3.35 -5.74
N ASP A 135 -11.16 -3.31 -6.91
CA ASP A 135 -12.49 -2.73 -7.09
C ASP A 135 -13.62 -3.72 -6.76
N TYR A 136 -13.28 -5.01 -6.59
CA TYR A 136 -14.22 -6.11 -6.39
C TYR A 136 -13.96 -6.84 -5.05
N PRO A 137 -14.18 -6.19 -3.90
CA PRO A 137 -13.79 -6.74 -2.61
C PRO A 137 -14.63 -7.96 -2.18
N ALA A 138 -15.87 -8.09 -2.64
CA ALA A 138 -16.71 -9.24 -2.32
C ALA A 138 -16.21 -10.51 -3.02
N GLU A 139 -15.92 -10.42 -4.31
CA GLU A 139 -15.38 -11.48 -5.14
C GLU A 139 -13.97 -11.88 -4.67
N MET A 140 -13.18 -10.88 -4.25
CA MET A 140 -11.86 -11.11 -3.67
C MET A 140 -11.96 -11.90 -2.35
N ASP A 141 -12.89 -11.54 -1.47
CA ASP A 141 -13.09 -12.24 -0.20
C ASP A 141 -13.52 -13.71 -0.44
N GLU A 142 -14.43 -13.93 -1.38
CA GLU A 142 -14.86 -15.29 -1.77
C GLU A 142 -13.70 -16.12 -2.32
N TYR A 143 -12.94 -15.54 -3.24
CA TYR A 143 -11.76 -16.17 -3.84
C TYR A 143 -10.73 -16.58 -2.78
N LEU A 144 -10.38 -15.66 -1.86
CA LEU A 144 -9.40 -15.90 -0.80
C LEU A 144 -9.88 -16.97 0.20
N ARG A 145 -11.17 -16.96 0.57
CA ARG A 145 -11.77 -18.00 1.43
C ARG A 145 -11.69 -19.38 0.79
N GLY A 146 -12.00 -19.49 -0.50
CA GLY A 146 -11.90 -20.74 -1.24
C GLY A 146 -10.50 -21.36 -1.25
N ARG A 147 -9.45 -20.54 -0.97
CA ARG A 147 -8.04 -20.97 -0.87
C ARG A 147 -7.50 -21.04 0.56
N GLY A 148 -8.35 -20.87 1.57
CA GLY A 148 -7.92 -20.85 2.97
C GLY A 148 -6.95 -19.69 3.30
N LYS A 149 -7.06 -18.58 2.58
CA LYS A 149 -6.17 -17.39 2.70
C LYS A 149 -6.93 -16.21 3.31
N ARG A 150 -7.31 -16.34 4.58
CA ARG A 150 -7.96 -15.26 5.31
C ARG A 150 -7.43 -15.11 6.73
#